data_a06ff20b9bb985546fba2ad215fd6a05
#
_entry.id   a06ff20b9bb985546fba2ad215fd6a05
#
_cell.length_a   1.000
_cell.length_b   1.000
_cell.length_c   1.000
_cell.angle_alpha   90.00
_cell.angle_beta   90.00
_cell.angle_gamma   90.00
#
_symmetry.space_group_name_H-M   'P 1'
#
loop_
_entity.id
_entity.type
_entity.pdbx_description
1 polymer ?
#
loop_
_entity_poly.entity_id
_entity_poly.type
_entity_poly.pdbx_seq_one_letter_code
_entity_poly.pdbx_strand_id
1 'polypeptide(L)'
;MNEWSGGWNDGSRDRYGSPRTHAGVPPQGRGDYDAGYGRQPGYYDDPHGDYDSGYSNGQVYGGGRGGPGPGDYDPYYDDRPPRRRGRRLKFVLISLVVILLAWSVGTYFWADSKLQRDVDLSIVEDRPGTGEGTNYLVVGSDSREGLSAQEKQDLHTGSAAGKRTDSMMILHVGDRGPTLISLPRDSWVENPSFTGSESGKHFGARPPSKLNAAYAQDGAPLLVRTVEANTGLKIDHYAEIGFGGFAKIVDSVGGVEMNIPQDIKDKNSGADFRKGKQVLDGNQALSFVRNRHAGTGDSDLGRTKNQQKFLAALASQTATPATIFNPFKLYPTMGAGLDTLVVDKDMSLWSLSEMF
;
A
#
# COMPACT_ATOMS: atom_id res chain seq x y z
N MET A 1 -24.67 -16.83 54.80
CA MET A 1 -23.85 -16.29 55.92
C MET A 1 -22.49 -16.03 55.40
N ASN A 2 -22.17 -14.84 55.45
CA ASN A 2 -20.96 -14.03 55.37
C ASN A 2 -20.94 -13.07 54.16
N GLU A 3 -21.43 -11.94 54.55
CA GLU A 3 -21.25 -10.63 53.96
C GLU A 3 -19.78 -10.23 53.95
N TRP A 4 -19.38 -9.54 52.88
CA TRP A 4 -18.35 -8.52 52.96
C TRP A 4 -18.81 -7.30 52.18
N SER A 5 -19.37 -6.38 52.94
CA SER A 5 -19.58 -5.00 52.59
C SER A 5 -18.35 -4.18 53.01
N GLY A 6 -18.04 -3.19 52.27
CA GLY A 6 -17.15 -2.09 52.66
C GLY A 6 -16.28 -1.68 51.46
N GLY A 7 -16.24 -0.51 51.05
CA GLY A 7 -16.75 0.78 51.51
C GLY A 7 -16.07 1.82 50.65
N TRP A 8 -16.86 2.67 50.10
CA TRP A 8 -16.44 3.89 49.40
C TRP A 8 -15.85 4.90 50.39
N ASN A 9 -14.76 5.50 50.01
CA ASN A 9 -14.39 6.83 50.51
C ASN A 9 -13.71 7.58 49.35
N ASP A 10 -14.40 8.44 48.86
CA ASP A 10 -14.46 9.85 48.61
C ASP A 10 -13.48 10.66 49.49
N GLY A 11 -12.68 11.49 48.87
CA GLY A 11 -11.76 12.37 49.60
C GLY A 11 -10.93 13.25 48.67
N SER A 12 -11.52 14.41 48.35
CA SER A 12 -10.92 15.76 48.32
C SER A 12 -9.82 16.05 47.30
N ARG A 13 -10.18 16.89 46.37
CA ARG A 13 -9.82 18.31 46.22
C ARG A 13 -8.47 18.69 46.83
N ASP A 14 -7.52 19.04 45.94
CA ASP A 14 -6.76 20.26 46.13
C ASP A 14 -6.26 20.77 44.77
N ARG A 15 -6.67 21.91 44.51
CA ARG A 15 -6.24 23.10 43.81
C ARG A 15 -4.73 23.35 44.02
N TYR A 16 -4.06 23.65 42.90
CA TYR A 16 -2.97 24.64 42.67
C TYR A 16 -2.37 24.21 41.34
N GLY A 17 -2.45 25.01 40.27
CA GLY A 17 -1.80 26.29 40.15
C GLY A 17 -0.93 26.10 38.89
N SER A 18 -1.42 26.55 37.72
CA SER A 18 -0.61 26.68 36.48
C SER A 18 0.54 27.65 36.68
N PRO A 19 1.61 27.49 35.96
CA PRO A 19 2.03 28.62 35.13
C PRO A 19 2.16 28.26 33.64
N ARG A 20 1.52 29.08 32.87
CA ARG A 20 1.75 29.22 31.45
C ARG A 20 3.18 29.75 31.25
N THR A 21 4.02 29.00 30.61
CA THR A 21 5.21 29.55 29.98
C THR A 21 4.92 29.79 28.51
N HIS A 22 4.75 31.04 28.21
CA HIS A 22 4.84 31.55 26.84
C HIS A 22 6.27 31.37 26.35
N ALA A 23 6.48 30.51 25.38
CA ALA A 23 7.69 30.52 24.58
C ALA A 23 7.54 31.62 23.54
N GLY A 24 8.37 32.67 23.70
CA GLY A 24 8.39 33.85 22.87
C GLY A 24 8.85 33.56 21.45
N VAL A 25 8.20 34.23 20.54
CA VAL A 25 8.61 34.43 19.16
C VAL A 25 9.89 35.25 19.15
N PRO A 26 10.97 34.85 18.44
CA PRO A 26 12.15 35.73 18.28
C PRO A 26 11.80 36.88 17.36
N PRO A 27 12.27 38.11 17.70
CA PRO A 27 12.03 39.30 16.89
C PRO A 27 12.85 39.26 15.61
N GLN A 28 12.22 39.65 14.53
CA GLN A 28 12.91 39.97 13.27
C GLN A 28 13.82 41.16 13.49
N GLY A 29 15.11 40.95 13.35
CA GLY A 29 16.11 41.99 13.35
C GLY A 29 16.03 42.83 12.05
N ARG A 30 15.57 44.04 12.21
CA ARG A 30 15.74 45.14 11.27
C ARG A 30 17.17 45.58 11.36
N GLY A 31 17.97 45.29 10.38
CA GLY A 31 19.32 45.82 10.24
C GLY A 31 19.28 47.07 9.39
N ASP A 32 19.23 48.22 10.05
CA ASP A 32 19.65 49.49 9.48
C ASP A 32 21.16 49.44 9.29
N TYR A 33 21.62 49.70 8.10
CA TYR A 33 22.96 50.16 7.85
C TYR A 33 22.86 51.42 7.00
N ASP A 34 22.96 52.51 7.76
CA ASP A 34 23.22 53.84 7.29
C ASP A 34 24.72 54.02 7.00
N ALA A 35 24.97 55.02 6.14
CA ALA A 35 26.17 55.80 5.98
C ALA A 35 27.37 55.23 5.23
N GLY A 36 27.67 55.95 4.19
CA GLY A 36 29.00 56.00 3.59
C GLY A 36 29.01 56.87 2.33
N TYR A 37 28.85 58.15 2.50
CA TYR A 37 29.58 59.30 1.92
C TYR A 37 30.66 58.96 0.91
N GLY A 38 30.62 59.67 -0.24
CA GLY A 38 31.78 59.79 -1.08
C GLY A 38 31.56 60.50 -2.42
N ARG A 39 31.32 61.77 -2.38
CA ARG A 39 31.92 62.80 -3.26
C ARG A 39 31.76 62.68 -4.77
N GLN A 40 30.89 63.54 -5.34
CA GLN A 40 31.28 64.35 -6.51
C GLN A 40 32.53 65.21 -6.18
N PRO A 41 33.38 65.48 -7.16
CA PRO A 41 33.25 66.76 -7.85
C PRO A 41 33.82 66.73 -9.28
N GLY A 42 33.49 67.78 -10.02
CA GLY A 42 34.27 68.19 -11.11
C GLY A 42 33.51 68.81 -12.27
N TYR A 43 32.99 69.99 -12.02
CA TYR A 43 32.78 71.01 -13.03
C TYR A 43 34.10 71.34 -13.69
N TYR A 44 34.17 71.34 -14.99
CA TYR A 44 35.05 72.18 -15.78
C TYR A 44 34.26 72.81 -16.91
N ASP A 45 33.99 74.10 -16.71
CA ASP A 45 33.83 75.08 -17.77
C ASP A 45 35.14 75.17 -18.57
N ASP A 46 35.02 75.26 -19.85
CA ASP A 46 35.87 76.13 -20.61
C ASP A 46 35.22 76.55 -21.92
N PRO A 47 35.35 77.83 -22.20
CA PRO A 47 34.72 78.49 -23.34
C PRO A 47 35.70 78.64 -24.48
N HIS A 48 35.20 79.09 -25.57
CA HIS A 48 35.82 79.51 -26.86
C HIS A 48 35.67 78.41 -27.93
N GLY A 49 35.20 78.73 -29.06
CA GLY A 49 35.12 79.96 -29.78
C GLY A 49 34.27 79.80 -31.00
N ASP A 50 33.64 80.86 -31.33
CA ASP A 50 33.13 81.23 -32.63
C ASP A 50 34.01 80.78 -33.78
N TYR A 51 33.43 80.27 -34.83
CA TYR A 51 33.70 80.76 -36.18
C TYR A 51 32.51 80.40 -37.11
N ASP A 52 31.85 81.48 -37.37
CA ASP A 52 30.97 81.68 -38.53
C ASP A 52 31.79 81.65 -39.84
N SER A 53 31.25 80.91 -40.81
CA SER A 53 31.36 81.22 -42.24
C SER A 53 30.59 80.18 -42.97
N GLY A 54 29.49 80.46 -43.56
CA GLY A 54 29.28 81.41 -44.61
C GLY A 54 29.21 80.68 -45.92
N TYR A 55 28.08 80.84 -46.61
CA TYR A 55 27.90 80.66 -48.06
C TYR A 55 27.72 79.19 -48.52
N SER A 56 26.86 78.86 -49.42
CA SER A 56 25.95 79.59 -50.33
C SER A 56 25.07 78.66 -51.06
N ASN A 57 23.89 79.11 -51.33
CA ASN A 57 23.10 78.97 -52.52
C ASN A 57 23.44 77.83 -53.51
N GLY A 58 22.47 76.95 -53.67
CA GLY A 58 22.35 76.16 -54.87
C GLY A 58 20.92 75.73 -55.05
N GLN A 59 20.04 76.59 -55.51
CA GLN A 59 18.77 76.19 -56.10
C GLN A 59 19.06 75.37 -57.38
N VAL A 60 18.64 74.16 -57.41
CA VAL A 60 18.44 73.42 -58.66
C VAL A 60 16.99 72.95 -58.72
N TYR A 61 16.27 73.60 -59.60
CA TYR A 61 14.98 73.13 -60.08
C TYR A 61 15.18 71.80 -60.81
N GLY A 62 14.43 70.76 -60.35
CA GLY A 62 14.28 69.50 -61.07
C GLY A 62 13.05 68.80 -60.60
N GLY A 63 11.95 68.94 -61.35
CA GLY A 63 10.68 68.28 -61.06
C GLY A 63 10.78 66.77 -61.13
N GLY A 64 10.02 66.11 -60.35
CA GLY A 64 9.75 64.72 -60.57
C GLY A 64 9.23 64.00 -59.33
N ARG A 65 7.96 63.84 -59.27
CA ARG A 65 7.21 62.75 -58.64
C ARG A 65 7.49 62.45 -57.15
N GLY A 66 6.47 62.70 -56.35
CA GLY A 66 6.33 62.32 -54.96
C GLY A 66 6.77 60.91 -54.65
N GLY A 67 7.86 60.81 -53.97
CA GLY A 67 8.20 59.62 -53.14
C GLY A 67 7.66 59.91 -51.76
N PRO A 68 7.26 58.87 -51.05
CA PRO A 68 6.77 59.02 -49.70
C PRO A 68 7.88 59.60 -48.80
N GLY A 69 7.50 60.58 -47.93
CA GLY A 69 8.43 61.28 -47.06
C GLY A 69 9.16 60.32 -46.10
N PRO A 70 10.30 60.76 -45.55
CA PRO A 70 11.02 60.02 -44.52
C PRO A 70 10.32 60.23 -43.16
N GLY A 71 9.30 59.43 -42.92
CA GLY A 71 8.59 59.49 -41.66
C GLY A 71 7.61 58.34 -41.63
N ASP A 72 8.10 57.20 -41.24
CA ASP A 72 7.39 56.13 -40.60
C ASP A 72 8.23 54.85 -40.68
N TYR A 73 9.50 54.95 -40.25
CA TYR A 73 10.18 53.75 -39.80
C TYR A 73 9.72 53.53 -38.37
N ASP A 74 8.69 52.69 -38.25
CA ASP A 74 8.35 52.08 -36.96
C ASP A 74 9.37 50.97 -36.70
N PRO A 75 10.37 51.13 -35.81
CA PRO A 75 11.45 50.17 -35.60
C PRO A 75 11.02 48.99 -34.76
N TYR A 76 9.70 48.81 -34.52
CA TYR A 76 9.18 47.78 -33.59
C TYR A 76 8.27 46.74 -34.23
N TYR A 77 8.20 46.61 -35.52
CA TYR A 77 7.66 45.37 -36.08
C TYR A 77 8.74 44.30 -36.03
N ASP A 78 8.86 43.68 -34.84
CA ASP A 78 9.58 42.42 -34.64
C ASP A 78 8.76 41.28 -35.26
N ASP A 79 8.94 41.05 -36.56
CA ASP A 79 8.36 39.91 -37.29
C ASP A 79 8.93 38.56 -36.85
N ARG A 80 9.27 38.42 -35.58
CA ARG A 80 9.62 37.11 -35.01
C ARG A 80 8.34 36.30 -34.92
N PRO A 81 8.23 35.20 -35.63
CA PRO A 81 7.06 34.34 -35.55
C PRO A 81 6.91 33.93 -34.06
N PRO A 82 5.67 33.94 -33.53
CA PRO A 82 5.43 33.62 -32.11
C PRO A 82 6.08 32.27 -31.83
N ARG A 83 7.01 32.29 -30.87
CA ARG A 83 7.77 31.10 -30.45
C ARG A 83 6.82 29.95 -30.20
N ARG A 84 6.80 28.94 -31.08
CA ARG A 84 5.98 27.71 -31.03
C ARG A 84 6.29 26.84 -29.79
N ARG A 85 6.94 27.38 -28.74
CA ARG A 85 7.28 26.69 -27.49
C ARG A 85 6.05 26.14 -26.77
N GLY A 86 4.95 26.88 -26.71
CA GLY A 86 3.73 26.43 -26.04
C GLY A 86 3.06 25.24 -26.72
N ARG A 87 3.15 25.15 -28.06
CA ARG A 87 2.58 24.02 -28.79
C ARG A 87 3.40 22.75 -28.60
N ARG A 88 4.73 22.86 -28.59
CA ARG A 88 5.62 21.72 -28.28
C ARG A 88 5.45 21.24 -26.87
N LEU A 89 5.31 22.13 -25.89
CA LEU A 89 5.05 21.78 -24.49
C LEU A 89 3.71 21.03 -24.33
N LYS A 90 2.65 21.46 -25.01
CA LYS A 90 1.35 20.75 -25.04
C LYS A 90 1.50 19.33 -25.63
N PHE A 91 2.22 19.16 -26.73
CA PHE A 91 2.46 17.84 -27.32
C PHE A 91 3.28 16.95 -26.38
N VAL A 92 4.31 17.48 -25.72
CA VAL A 92 5.10 16.72 -24.72
C VAL A 92 4.22 16.29 -23.54
N LEU A 93 3.38 17.17 -23.02
CA LEU A 93 2.45 16.83 -21.93
C LEU A 93 1.42 15.77 -22.37
N ILE A 94 0.84 15.93 -23.55
CA ILE A 94 -0.11 14.92 -24.09
C ILE A 94 0.59 13.58 -24.28
N SER A 95 1.80 13.58 -24.86
CA SER A 95 2.58 12.34 -25.04
C SER A 95 2.91 11.68 -23.70
N LEU A 96 3.27 12.45 -22.69
CA LEU A 96 3.55 11.94 -21.35
C LEU A 96 2.29 11.30 -20.72
N VAL A 97 1.14 11.95 -20.85
CA VAL A 97 -0.16 11.40 -20.38
C VAL A 97 -0.50 10.10 -21.11
N VAL A 98 -0.33 10.08 -22.44
CA VAL A 98 -0.60 8.85 -23.23
C VAL A 98 0.34 7.71 -22.83
N ILE A 99 1.62 8.01 -22.62
CA ILE A 99 2.61 7.00 -22.15
C ILE A 99 2.22 6.48 -20.77
N LEU A 100 1.85 7.37 -19.86
CA LEU A 100 1.41 6.97 -18.49
C LEU A 100 0.14 6.11 -18.53
N LEU A 101 -0.83 6.48 -19.36
CA LEU A 101 -2.05 5.68 -19.56
C LEU A 101 -1.73 4.30 -20.15
N ALA A 102 -0.91 4.25 -21.20
CA ALA A 102 -0.50 2.99 -21.81
C ALA A 102 0.26 2.10 -20.82
N TRP A 103 1.13 2.71 -20.00
CA TRP A 103 1.85 2.00 -18.96
C TRP A 103 0.91 1.48 -17.85
N SER A 104 -0.05 2.29 -17.40
CA SER A 104 -1.04 1.88 -16.40
C SER A 104 -1.89 0.72 -16.89
N VAL A 105 -2.37 0.80 -18.14
CA VAL A 105 -3.15 -0.28 -18.77
C VAL A 105 -2.30 -1.55 -18.92
N GLY A 106 -1.06 -1.42 -19.38
CA GLY A 106 -0.13 -2.54 -19.49
C GLY A 106 0.15 -3.20 -18.12
N THR A 107 0.35 -2.40 -17.09
CA THR A 107 0.56 -2.88 -15.71
C THR A 107 -0.68 -3.62 -15.19
N TYR A 108 -1.88 -3.09 -15.47
CA TYR A 108 -3.12 -3.74 -15.07
C TYR A 108 -3.24 -5.14 -15.70
N PHE A 109 -3.10 -5.28 -17.01
CA PHE A 109 -3.18 -6.58 -17.67
C PHE A 109 -2.08 -7.55 -17.25
N TRP A 110 -0.87 -7.03 -17.03
CA TRP A 110 0.23 -7.83 -16.50
C TRP A 110 -0.10 -8.36 -15.09
N ALA A 111 -0.58 -7.51 -14.20
CA ALA A 111 -0.94 -7.91 -12.83
C ALA A 111 -2.13 -8.89 -12.83
N ASP A 112 -3.13 -8.63 -13.67
CA ASP A 112 -4.30 -9.50 -13.80
C ASP A 112 -3.94 -10.91 -14.30
N SER A 113 -2.96 -11.01 -15.19
CA SER A 113 -2.47 -12.30 -15.71
C SER A 113 -1.68 -13.13 -14.69
N LYS A 114 -1.29 -12.52 -13.55
CA LYS A 114 -0.52 -13.17 -12.49
C LYS A 114 -1.39 -13.83 -11.42
N LEU A 115 -2.66 -13.45 -11.34
CA LEU A 115 -3.59 -14.03 -10.37
C LEU A 115 -3.92 -15.48 -10.71
N GLN A 116 -3.77 -16.38 -9.73
CA GLN A 116 -4.15 -17.78 -9.85
C GLN A 116 -5.63 -17.94 -9.44
N ARG A 117 -6.53 -17.91 -10.43
CA ARG A 117 -7.99 -17.97 -10.26
C ARG A 117 -8.49 -19.42 -10.27
N ASP A 118 -8.05 -20.22 -9.31
CA ASP A 118 -8.28 -21.67 -9.28
C ASP A 118 -9.53 -22.06 -8.49
N VAL A 119 -10.11 -21.15 -7.69
CA VAL A 119 -11.26 -21.46 -6.83
C VAL A 119 -12.55 -21.01 -7.48
N ASP A 120 -13.48 -21.95 -7.68
CA ASP A 120 -14.81 -21.69 -8.21
C ASP A 120 -15.84 -21.62 -7.07
N LEU A 121 -16.28 -20.42 -6.73
CA LEU A 121 -17.31 -20.22 -5.71
C LEU A 121 -18.73 -20.41 -6.26
N SER A 122 -18.92 -20.52 -7.57
CA SER A 122 -20.24 -20.74 -8.18
C SER A 122 -20.80 -22.13 -7.90
N ILE A 123 -19.92 -23.09 -7.56
CA ILE A 123 -20.32 -24.46 -7.23
C ILE A 123 -20.75 -24.63 -5.77
N VAL A 124 -20.60 -23.60 -4.94
CA VAL A 124 -21.02 -23.65 -3.53
C VAL A 124 -22.53 -23.55 -3.44
N GLU A 125 -23.17 -24.62 -2.87
CA GLU A 125 -24.61 -24.75 -2.75
C GLU A 125 -25.17 -23.97 -1.55
N ASP A 126 -26.49 -23.65 -1.59
CA ASP A 126 -27.28 -23.03 -0.49
C ASP A 126 -26.57 -21.84 0.18
N ARG A 127 -26.02 -20.94 -0.62
CA ARG A 127 -25.31 -19.77 -0.10
C ARG A 127 -26.28 -18.79 0.57
N PRO A 128 -25.88 -18.14 1.67
CA PRO A 128 -26.66 -17.08 2.29
C PRO A 128 -26.96 -15.93 1.32
N GLY A 129 -27.99 -15.15 1.62
CA GLY A 129 -28.25 -13.90 0.89
C GLY A 129 -27.10 -12.90 1.01
N THR A 130 -26.98 -12.02 0.02
CA THR A 130 -25.98 -10.95 0.03
C THR A 130 -26.27 -9.99 1.19
N GLY A 131 -25.30 -9.77 2.06
CA GLY A 131 -25.32 -8.77 3.13
C GLY A 131 -24.83 -7.41 2.67
N GLU A 132 -24.69 -6.48 3.61
CA GLU A 132 -24.00 -5.20 3.37
C GLU A 132 -22.48 -5.42 3.34
N GLY A 133 -21.77 -4.71 2.46
CA GLY A 133 -20.32 -4.81 2.29
C GLY A 133 -19.85 -6.09 1.60
N THR A 134 -18.55 -6.32 1.58
CA THR A 134 -17.88 -7.45 0.92
C THR A 134 -17.14 -8.29 1.94
N ASN A 135 -17.36 -9.61 1.90
CA ASN A 135 -16.70 -10.57 2.80
C ASN A 135 -15.64 -11.38 2.04
N TYR A 136 -14.40 -11.26 2.47
CA TYR A 136 -13.27 -12.02 1.96
C TYR A 136 -12.92 -13.12 2.95
N LEU A 137 -12.90 -14.39 2.52
CA LEU A 137 -12.33 -15.47 3.32
C LEU A 137 -10.82 -15.57 3.02
N VAL A 138 -10.01 -15.14 3.95
CA VAL A 138 -8.56 -15.16 3.85
C VAL A 138 -8.02 -16.40 4.56
N VAL A 139 -7.28 -17.23 3.82
CA VAL A 139 -6.82 -18.55 4.27
C VAL A 139 -5.31 -18.64 4.17
N GLY A 140 -4.67 -19.01 5.28
CA GLY A 140 -3.29 -19.45 5.29
C GLY A 140 -3.22 -20.97 5.27
N SER A 141 -2.74 -21.54 4.17
CA SER A 141 -2.59 -22.98 4.02
C SER A 141 -1.14 -23.44 4.25
N ASP A 142 -1.00 -24.70 4.67
CA ASP A 142 0.29 -25.36 4.72
C ASP A 142 0.71 -25.94 3.35
N SER A 143 0.13 -25.40 2.28
CA SER A 143 0.48 -25.79 0.91
C SER A 143 1.97 -25.63 0.65
N ARG A 144 2.55 -26.69 0.15
CA ARG A 144 3.97 -26.75 -0.25
C ARG A 144 4.12 -26.85 -1.76
N GLU A 145 3.06 -26.53 -2.46
CA GLU A 145 3.04 -26.49 -3.91
C GLU A 145 4.07 -25.45 -4.42
N GLY A 146 4.83 -25.84 -5.43
CA GLY A 146 5.87 -24.99 -5.98
C GLY A 146 7.15 -24.85 -5.13
N LEU A 147 7.21 -25.47 -3.94
CA LEU A 147 8.43 -25.49 -3.14
C LEU A 147 9.37 -26.62 -3.55
N SER A 148 10.64 -26.31 -3.80
CA SER A 148 11.73 -27.27 -3.95
C SER A 148 12.01 -28.03 -2.66
N ALA A 149 12.75 -29.12 -2.73
CA ALA A 149 13.14 -29.89 -1.55
C ALA A 149 13.99 -29.05 -0.57
N GLN A 150 14.83 -28.15 -1.08
CA GLN A 150 15.64 -27.25 -0.28
C GLN A 150 14.76 -26.22 0.45
N GLU A 151 13.86 -25.57 -0.27
CA GLU A 151 12.93 -24.59 0.34
C GLU A 151 12.06 -25.23 1.44
N LYS A 152 11.64 -26.50 1.27
CA LYS A 152 10.90 -27.24 2.31
C LYS A 152 11.73 -27.46 3.58
N GLN A 153 13.02 -27.68 3.43
CA GLN A 153 13.95 -27.80 4.56
C GLN A 153 14.16 -26.45 5.23
N ASP A 154 14.45 -25.40 4.46
CA ASP A 154 14.74 -24.06 4.96
C ASP A 154 13.53 -23.45 5.68
N LEU A 155 12.33 -23.70 5.17
CA LEU A 155 11.06 -23.25 5.77
C LEU A 155 10.58 -24.15 6.94
N HIS A 156 11.28 -25.21 7.29
CA HIS A 156 10.90 -26.17 8.34
C HIS A 156 9.46 -26.68 8.19
N THR A 157 9.02 -26.90 6.94
CA THR A 157 7.61 -27.25 6.66
C THR A 157 7.33 -28.75 6.74
N GLY A 158 8.37 -29.58 6.87
CA GLY A 158 8.23 -31.03 6.90
C GLY A 158 7.75 -31.64 5.57
N SER A 159 7.41 -32.94 5.58
CA SER A 159 6.99 -33.72 4.40
C SER A 159 5.58 -34.29 4.50
N ALA A 160 4.74 -33.79 5.42
CA ALA A 160 3.36 -34.32 5.57
C ALA A 160 2.56 -34.16 4.29
N ALA A 161 1.92 -35.23 3.86
CA ALA A 161 1.00 -35.19 2.72
C ALA A 161 -0.33 -34.56 3.13
N GLY A 162 -0.95 -33.84 2.18
CA GLY A 162 -2.25 -33.19 2.35
C GLY A 162 -2.14 -31.68 2.55
N LYS A 163 -3.14 -30.98 2.11
CA LYS A 163 -3.33 -29.53 2.30
C LYS A 163 -4.18 -29.31 3.55
N ARG A 164 -3.71 -28.46 4.47
CA ARG A 164 -4.48 -28.06 5.66
C ARG A 164 -4.44 -26.54 5.79
N THR A 165 -5.47 -26.01 6.40
CA THR A 165 -5.50 -24.61 6.75
C THR A 165 -5.23 -24.46 8.23
N ASP A 166 -4.25 -23.62 8.53
CA ASP A 166 -3.87 -23.30 9.90
C ASP A 166 -4.39 -21.94 10.36
N SER A 167 -4.70 -21.06 9.42
CA SER A 167 -5.20 -19.70 9.66
C SER A 167 -6.38 -19.44 8.73
N MET A 168 -7.50 -19.01 9.31
CA MET A 168 -8.70 -18.64 8.55
C MET A 168 -9.28 -17.37 9.18
N MET A 169 -9.59 -16.39 8.35
CA MET A 169 -10.13 -15.11 8.78
C MET A 169 -11.15 -14.63 7.76
N ILE A 170 -12.22 -14.00 8.25
CA ILE A 170 -13.12 -13.22 7.39
C ILE A 170 -12.70 -11.77 7.53
N LEU A 171 -12.35 -11.14 6.42
CA LEU A 171 -12.22 -9.70 6.33
C LEU A 171 -13.54 -9.16 5.75
N HIS A 172 -14.27 -8.44 6.57
CA HIS A 172 -15.48 -7.72 6.16
C HIS A 172 -15.11 -6.27 5.83
N VAL A 173 -15.39 -5.82 4.62
CA VAL A 173 -15.22 -4.43 4.17
C VAL A 173 -16.59 -3.81 3.96
N GLY A 174 -16.96 -2.91 4.83
CA GLY A 174 -18.26 -2.21 4.80
C GLY A 174 -18.11 -0.72 5.11
N ASP A 175 -19.21 0.00 5.13
CA ASP A 175 -19.26 1.47 5.31
C ASP A 175 -18.60 1.97 6.61
N ARG A 176 -18.52 1.11 7.63
CA ARG A 176 -17.89 1.42 8.92
C ARG A 176 -16.40 1.13 8.97
N GLY A 177 -15.83 0.74 7.84
CA GLY A 177 -14.43 0.33 7.69
C GLY A 177 -14.22 -1.18 7.82
N PRO A 178 -12.98 -1.64 7.61
CA PRO A 178 -12.65 -3.06 7.59
C PRO A 178 -12.71 -3.68 8.99
N THR A 179 -13.26 -4.88 9.06
CA THR A 179 -13.34 -5.70 10.29
C THR A 179 -12.75 -7.07 10.01
N LEU A 180 -11.75 -7.48 10.80
CA LEU A 180 -11.11 -8.77 10.67
C LEU A 180 -11.62 -9.73 11.75
N ILE A 181 -12.27 -10.82 11.34
CA ILE A 181 -12.85 -11.85 12.20
C ILE A 181 -12.00 -13.11 12.06
N SER A 182 -11.30 -13.51 13.11
CA SER A 182 -10.52 -14.74 13.12
C SER A 182 -11.43 -15.96 13.35
N LEU A 183 -11.25 -16.98 12.51
CA LEU A 183 -11.93 -18.28 12.64
C LEU A 183 -10.92 -19.30 13.19
N PRO A 184 -11.03 -19.72 14.47
CA PRO A 184 -10.12 -20.71 15.00
C PRO A 184 -10.26 -22.04 14.24
N ARG A 185 -9.15 -22.61 13.79
CA ARG A 185 -9.13 -23.86 12.99
C ARG A 185 -9.79 -25.05 13.67
N ASP A 186 -9.73 -25.08 15.01
CA ASP A 186 -10.28 -26.15 15.83
C ASP A 186 -11.73 -25.87 16.28
N SER A 187 -12.37 -24.81 15.74
CA SER A 187 -13.80 -24.56 15.98
C SER A 187 -14.62 -25.76 15.59
N TRP A 188 -15.49 -26.18 16.51
CA TRP A 188 -16.39 -27.30 16.30
C TRP A 188 -17.63 -26.81 15.54
N VAL A 189 -17.77 -27.23 14.30
CA VAL A 189 -18.77 -26.70 13.36
C VAL A 189 -19.59 -27.80 12.73
N GLU A 190 -20.80 -27.47 12.32
CA GLU A 190 -21.63 -28.37 11.53
C GLU A 190 -21.05 -28.56 10.12
N ASN A 191 -21.07 -29.78 9.63
CA ASN A 191 -20.64 -30.13 8.30
C ASN A 191 -21.88 -30.24 7.37
N PRO A 192 -22.13 -29.22 6.52
CA PRO A 192 -23.26 -29.26 5.61
C PRO A 192 -23.10 -30.32 4.55
N SER A 193 -24.23 -30.68 3.89
CA SER A 193 -24.15 -31.43 2.64
C SER A 193 -23.44 -30.63 1.56
N PHE A 194 -22.75 -31.29 0.65
CA PHE A 194 -22.03 -30.69 -0.44
C PHE A 194 -21.87 -31.61 -1.63
N THR A 195 -21.66 -31.05 -2.80
CA THR A 195 -21.23 -31.80 -3.98
C THR A 195 -19.72 -31.65 -4.13
N GLY A 196 -19.02 -32.79 -4.16
CA GLY A 196 -17.54 -32.78 -4.25
C GLY A 196 -17.06 -32.10 -5.52
N SER A 197 -16.15 -31.15 -5.35
CA SER A 197 -15.63 -30.26 -6.42
C SER A 197 -14.96 -31.03 -7.57
N GLU A 198 -14.22 -32.09 -7.26
CA GLU A 198 -13.55 -32.92 -8.26
C GLU A 198 -14.40 -34.11 -8.71
N SER A 199 -15.17 -34.72 -7.79
CA SER A 199 -15.89 -35.97 -8.05
C SER A 199 -17.29 -35.76 -8.63
N GLY A 200 -17.89 -34.59 -8.46
CA GLY A 200 -19.29 -34.32 -8.79
C GLY A 200 -20.31 -35.15 -7.99
N LYS A 201 -19.87 -35.88 -6.95
CA LYS A 201 -20.73 -36.70 -6.11
C LYS A 201 -21.32 -35.91 -4.98
N HIS A 202 -22.63 -36.11 -4.73
CA HIS A 202 -23.27 -35.50 -3.58
C HIS A 202 -22.96 -36.29 -2.30
N PHE A 203 -22.57 -35.54 -1.25
CA PHE A 203 -22.34 -36.05 0.10
C PHE A 203 -23.36 -35.42 1.05
N GLY A 204 -24.08 -36.23 1.81
CA GLY A 204 -24.98 -35.72 2.84
C GLY A 204 -24.27 -35.03 3.98
N ALA A 205 -25.03 -34.30 4.79
CA ALA A 205 -24.51 -33.67 6.02
C ALA A 205 -23.83 -34.71 6.92
N ARG A 206 -22.76 -34.35 7.56
CA ARG A 206 -21.94 -35.21 8.43
C ARG A 206 -21.96 -34.70 9.87
N PRO A 207 -21.62 -35.55 10.84
CA PRO A 207 -21.45 -35.09 12.22
C PRO A 207 -20.50 -33.88 12.32
N PRO A 208 -20.71 -32.99 13.28
CA PRO A 208 -19.83 -31.85 13.52
C PRO A 208 -18.37 -32.26 13.65
N SER A 209 -17.47 -31.40 13.15
CA SER A 209 -16.03 -31.63 13.21
C SER A 209 -15.27 -30.28 13.34
N LYS A 210 -13.95 -30.34 13.38
CA LYS A 210 -13.13 -29.15 13.33
C LYS A 210 -13.24 -28.46 11.98
N LEU A 211 -13.31 -27.13 11.98
CA LEU A 211 -13.44 -26.29 10.78
C LEU A 211 -12.38 -26.60 9.70
N ASN A 212 -11.13 -26.78 10.11
CA ASN A 212 -10.05 -27.08 9.17
C ASN A 212 -10.20 -28.45 8.46
N ALA A 213 -11.04 -29.33 8.97
CA ALA A 213 -11.31 -30.62 8.32
C ALA A 213 -12.11 -30.44 7.02
N ALA A 214 -12.94 -29.40 6.91
CA ALA A 214 -13.67 -29.10 5.69
C ALA A 214 -12.72 -28.85 4.52
N TYR A 215 -11.67 -28.05 4.75
CA TYR A 215 -10.66 -27.79 3.72
C TYR A 215 -9.90 -29.07 3.32
N ALA A 216 -9.55 -29.91 4.28
CA ALA A 216 -8.86 -31.17 4.01
C ALA A 216 -9.70 -32.19 3.22
N GLN A 217 -11.04 -32.05 3.25
CA GLN A 217 -11.98 -32.98 2.57
C GLN A 217 -12.22 -32.59 1.10
N ASP A 218 -12.49 -31.33 0.80
CA ASP A 218 -12.83 -30.85 -0.55
C ASP A 218 -12.34 -29.42 -0.82
N GLY A 219 -11.26 -29.01 -0.17
CA GLY A 219 -10.60 -27.73 -0.44
C GLY A 219 -11.42 -26.49 -0.11
N ALA A 220 -11.17 -25.43 -0.87
CA ALA A 220 -11.79 -24.13 -0.68
C ALA A 220 -13.31 -24.13 -0.80
N PRO A 221 -13.95 -24.81 -1.77
CA PRO A 221 -15.41 -24.81 -1.90
C PRO A 221 -16.14 -25.32 -0.65
N LEU A 222 -15.69 -26.44 -0.09
CA LEU A 222 -16.30 -26.98 1.12
C LEU A 222 -16.00 -26.14 2.35
N LEU A 223 -14.80 -25.56 2.44
CA LEU A 223 -14.49 -24.63 3.52
C LEU A 223 -15.42 -23.40 3.48
N VAL A 224 -15.60 -22.79 2.32
CA VAL A 224 -16.54 -21.66 2.13
C VAL A 224 -17.95 -22.07 2.51
N ARG A 225 -18.44 -23.19 1.98
CA ARG A 225 -19.77 -23.75 2.31
C ARG A 225 -19.95 -23.90 3.82
N THR A 226 -18.94 -24.47 4.49
CA THR A 226 -18.99 -24.71 5.95
C THR A 226 -18.98 -23.39 6.73
N VAL A 227 -18.16 -22.42 6.33
CA VAL A 227 -18.13 -21.10 6.96
C VAL A 227 -19.46 -20.39 6.79
N GLU A 228 -20.01 -20.35 5.58
CA GLU A 228 -21.29 -19.73 5.27
C GLU A 228 -22.45 -20.38 6.07
N ALA A 229 -22.50 -21.69 6.13
CA ALA A 229 -23.54 -22.41 6.85
C ALA A 229 -23.51 -22.16 8.37
N ASN A 230 -22.33 -21.98 8.95
CA ASN A 230 -22.17 -21.78 10.40
C ASN A 230 -22.21 -20.32 10.84
N THR A 231 -21.93 -19.37 9.95
CA THR A 231 -21.91 -17.93 10.27
C THR A 231 -23.12 -17.17 9.74
N GLY A 232 -23.78 -17.68 8.70
CA GLY A 232 -24.81 -16.97 7.96
C GLY A 232 -24.28 -15.84 7.09
N LEU A 233 -22.96 -15.66 7.01
CA LEU A 233 -22.32 -14.65 6.18
C LEU A 233 -22.00 -15.23 4.81
N LYS A 234 -22.44 -14.57 3.75
CA LYS A 234 -22.00 -14.90 2.40
C LYS A 234 -20.55 -14.49 2.20
N ILE A 235 -19.71 -15.37 1.71
CA ILE A 235 -18.33 -15.11 1.33
C ILE A 235 -18.29 -14.68 -0.13
N ASP A 236 -17.99 -13.42 -0.39
CA ASP A 236 -17.99 -12.89 -1.75
C ASP A 236 -16.70 -13.24 -2.48
N HIS A 237 -15.57 -13.25 -1.77
CA HIS A 237 -14.27 -13.57 -2.33
C HIS A 237 -13.46 -14.52 -1.44
N TYR A 238 -12.60 -15.28 -2.08
CA TYR A 238 -11.65 -16.19 -1.44
C TYR A 238 -10.22 -15.84 -1.80
N ALA A 239 -9.34 -15.81 -0.81
CA ALA A 239 -7.91 -15.60 -1.02
C ALA A 239 -7.10 -16.55 -0.14
N GLU A 240 -6.22 -17.32 -0.76
CA GLU A 240 -5.36 -18.29 -0.07
C GLU A 240 -3.90 -18.02 -0.34
N ILE A 241 -3.07 -18.10 0.70
CA ILE A 241 -1.63 -18.01 0.60
C ILE A 241 -0.98 -19.23 1.25
N GLY A 242 -0.10 -19.89 0.51
CA GLY A 242 0.73 -20.97 1.03
C GLY A 242 2.02 -20.47 1.71
N PHE A 243 2.71 -21.33 2.40
CA PHE A 243 3.97 -21.01 3.12
C PHE A 243 5.03 -20.38 2.22
N GLY A 244 5.25 -20.95 1.04
CA GLY A 244 6.22 -20.42 0.09
C GLY A 244 5.86 -19.06 -0.44
N GLY A 245 4.57 -18.84 -0.70
CA GLY A 245 4.05 -17.56 -1.13
C GLY A 245 4.25 -16.47 -0.09
N PHE A 246 3.91 -16.78 1.15
CA PHE A 246 4.12 -15.87 2.26
C PHE A 246 5.59 -15.44 2.41
N ALA A 247 6.52 -16.41 2.39
CA ALA A 247 7.94 -16.12 2.48
C ALA A 247 8.43 -15.24 1.32
N LYS A 248 8.03 -15.56 0.07
CA LYS A 248 8.38 -14.78 -1.12
C LYS A 248 7.88 -13.34 -1.07
N ILE A 249 6.66 -13.11 -0.56
CA ILE A 249 6.14 -11.74 -0.38
C ILE A 249 7.03 -10.96 0.60
N VAL A 250 7.34 -11.54 1.74
CA VAL A 250 8.18 -10.89 2.76
C VAL A 250 9.56 -10.56 2.20
N ASP A 251 10.19 -11.48 1.50
CA ASP A 251 11.52 -11.27 0.90
C ASP A 251 11.50 -10.20 -0.19
N SER A 252 10.42 -10.14 -0.98
CA SER A 252 10.27 -9.16 -2.06
C SER A 252 10.18 -7.71 -1.56
N VAL A 253 9.70 -7.49 -0.33
CA VAL A 253 9.67 -6.17 0.31
C VAL A 253 10.95 -5.85 1.07
N GLY A 254 11.89 -6.80 1.14
CA GLY A 254 13.16 -6.65 1.84
C GLY A 254 13.09 -7.00 3.32
N GLY A 255 12.12 -7.81 3.71
CA GLY A 255 11.85 -8.19 5.11
C GLY A 255 10.88 -7.23 5.81
N VAL A 256 10.41 -7.63 6.98
CA VAL A 256 9.46 -6.87 7.80
C VAL A 256 10.07 -6.56 9.17
N GLU A 257 10.13 -5.26 9.52
CA GLU A 257 10.57 -4.85 10.85
C GLU A 257 9.51 -5.19 11.90
N MET A 258 9.90 -6.01 12.87
CA MET A 258 9.07 -6.41 13.99
C MET A 258 9.74 -6.07 15.31
N ASN A 259 8.93 -5.64 16.29
CA ASN A 259 9.38 -5.48 17.67
C ASN A 259 8.99 -6.72 18.47
N ILE A 260 9.97 -7.56 18.77
CA ILE A 260 9.82 -8.82 19.51
C ILE A 260 9.80 -8.49 21.01
N PRO A 261 8.73 -8.82 21.74
CA PRO A 261 8.56 -8.39 23.13
C PRO A 261 9.46 -9.14 24.12
N GLN A 262 9.85 -10.36 23.78
CA GLN A 262 10.70 -11.24 24.61
C GLN A 262 11.46 -12.22 23.70
N ASP A 263 12.48 -12.85 24.26
CA ASP A 263 13.20 -13.91 23.55
C ASP A 263 12.26 -15.09 23.25
N ILE A 264 12.32 -15.57 22.00
CA ILE A 264 11.48 -16.67 21.51
C ILE A 264 12.41 -17.76 20.98
N LYS A 265 12.28 -18.96 21.52
CA LYS A 265 12.98 -20.13 21.02
C LYS A 265 12.04 -21.31 20.93
N ASP A 266 11.71 -21.73 19.69
CA ASP A 266 10.82 -22.85 19.44
C ASP A 266 11.36 -23.72 18.29
N LYS A 267 11.70 -24.95 18.63
CA LYS A 267 12.24 -25.93 17.67
C LYS A 267 11.19 -26.35 16.62
N ASN A 268 9.91 -26.32 16.98
CA ASN A 268 8.86 -26.82 16.11
C ASN A 268 8.56 -25.85 14.94
N SER A 269 8.59 -24.55 15.22
CA SER A 269 8.41 -23.51 14.21
C SER A 269 9.74 -23.08 13.57
N GLY A 270 10.88 -23.43 14.17
CA GLY A 270 12.19 -22.92 13.78
C GLY A 270 12.45 -21.49 14.28
N ALA A 271 11.63 -20.97 15.17
CA ALA A 271 11.77 -19.60 15.70
C ALA A 271 12.95 -19.53 16.70
N ASP A 272 13.88 -18.60 16.42
CA ASP A 272 14.95 -18.21 17.35
C ASP A 272 15.15 -16.70 17.25
N PHE A 273 14.42 -15.95 18.09
CA PHE A 273 14.42 -14.49 18.07
C PHE A 273 14.81 -13.93 19.43
N ARG A 274 15.59 -12.85 19.40
CA ARG A 274 15.89 -12.07 20.61
C ARG A 274 14.85 -10.95 20.76
N LYS A 275 14.66 -10.51 21.99
CA LYS A 275 13.87 -9.32 22.31
C LYS A 275 14.41 -8.08 21.56
N GLY A 276 13.52 -7.24 21.05
CA GLY A 276 13.84 -5.97 20.41
C GLY A 276 13.39 -5.87 18.96
N LYS A 277 13.83 -4.82 18.29
CA LYS A 277 13.53 -4.58 16.89
C LYS A 277 14.42 -5.42 15.99
N GLN A 278 13.83 -6.14 15.06
CA GLN A 278 14.51 -6.99 14.10
C GLN A 278 13.78 -6.93 12.77
N VAL A 279 14.52 -7.02 11.66
CA VAL A 279 13.95 -7.21 10.32
C VAL A 279 13.90 -8.70 10.06
N LEU A 280 12.70 -9.23 9.88
CA LEU A 280 12.47 -10.65 9.61
C LEU A 280 12.42 -10.88 8.11
N ASP A 281 13.25 -11.77 7.59
CA ASP A 281 13.14 -12.32 6.24
C ASP A 281 11.96 -13.29 6.13
N GLY A 282 11.70 -13.83 4.93
CA GLY A 282 10.57 -14.71 4.68
C GLY A 282 10.54 -15.96 5.56
N ASN A 283 11.70 -16.59 5.80
CA ASN A 283 11.81 -17.77 6.66
C ASN A 283 11.57 -17.43 8.12
N GLN A 284 12.16 -16.36 8.59
CA GLN A 284 12.00 -15.84 9.95
C GLN A 284 10.55 -15.40 10.20
N ALA A 285 9.95 -14.68 9.24
CA ALA A 285 8.57 -14.28 9.31
C ALA A 285 7.62 -15.47 9.39
N LEU A 286 7.84 -16.49 8.56
CA LEU A 286 7.05 -17.72 8.59
C LEU A 286 7.19 -18.44 9.94
N SER A 287 8.39 -18.54 10.48
CA SER A 287 8.62 -19.15 11.79
C SER A 287 7.97 -18.35 12.92
N PHE A 288 7.97 -17.01 12.82
CA PHE A 288 7.30 -16.11 13.77
C PHE A 288 5.79 -16.28 13.79
N VAL A 289 5.13 -16.25 12.61
CA VAL A 289 3.66 -16.38 12.53
C VAL A 289 3.14 -17.78 12.84
N ARG A 290 4.00 -18.81 12.74
CA ARG A 290 3.70 -20.20 13.12
C ARG A 290 3.95 -20.48 14.59
N ASN A 291 4.70 -19.62 15.27
CA ASN A 291 5.05 -19.83 16.67
C ASN A 291 3.82 -19.72 17.57
N ARG A 292 3.62 -20.71 18.42
CA ARG A 292 2.54 -20.78 19.42
C ARG A 292 2.98 -20.31 20.80
N HIS A 293 4.29 -20.23 21.06
CA HIS A 293 4.88 -19.96 22.37
C HIS A 293 5.32 -18.50 22.55
N ALA A 294 5.09 -17.63 21.59
CA ALA A 294 5.51 -16.23 21.62
C ALA A 294 4.56 -15.36 22.44
N GLY A 295 4.79 -15.26 23.72
CA GLY A 295 4.16 -14.29 24.66
C GLY A 295 2.81 -14.73 25.24
N THR A 296 2.61 -14.57 26.50
CA THR A 296 1.35 -14.70 27.28
C THR A 296 0.52 -15.99 27.14
N GLY A 297 1.18 -17.15 27.04
CA GLY A 297 0.53 -18.45 27.19
C GLY A 297 0.54 -19.28 25.90
N ASP A 298 0.67 -20.60 26.09
CA ASP A 298 0.59 -21.67 25.09
C ASP A 298 -0.81 -21.76 24.47
N SER A 299 -1.22 -20.76 23.63
CA SER A 299 -2.56 -20.80 23.09
C SER A 299 -2.58 -20.36 21.61
N ASP A 300 -3.53 -20.92 20.87
CA ASP A 300 -3.86 -20.50 19.50
C ASP A 300 -4.19 -18.99 19.42
N LEU A 301 -4.66 -18.39 20.51
CA LEU A 301 -4.89 -16.94 20.62
C LEU A 301 -3.58 -16.13 20.50
N GLY A 302 -2.47 -16.62 21.09
CA GLY A 302 -1.15 -15.98 20.96
C GLY A 302 -0.69 -15.96 19.51
N ARG A 303 -0.87 -17.08 18.80
CA ARG A 303 -0.55 -17.20 17.35
C ARG A 303 -1.39 -16.23 16.52
N THR A 304 -2.70 -16.17 16.74
CA THR A 304 -3.58 -15.24 16.01
C THR A 304 -3.16 -13.79 16.21
N LYS A 305 -2.80 -13.38 17.43
CA LYS A 305 -2.30 -12.02 17.71
C LYS A 305 -0.98 -11.73 16.99
N ASN A 306 -0.06 -12.71 16.93
CA ASN A 306 1.20 -12.55 16.21
C ASN A 306 0.97 -12.42 14.69
N GLN A 307 0.06 -13.22 14.14
CA GLN A 307 -0.34 -13.11 12.73
C GLN A 307 -0.93 -11.73 12.41
N GLN A 308 -1.87 -11.25 13.22
CA GLN A 308 -2.46 -9.91 13.03
C GLN A 308 -1.41 -8.79 13.12
N LYS A 309 -0.52 -8.85 14.11
CA LYS A 309 0.57 -7.87 14.26
C LYS A 309 1.52 -7.91 13.06
N PHE A 310 1.87 -9.11 12.59
CA PHE A 310 2.75 -9.25 11.45
C PHE A 310 2.11 -8.73 10.16
N LEU A 311 0.85 -9.09 9.89
CA LEU A 311 0.11 -8.60 8.73
C LEU A 311 -0.04 -7.07 8.73
N ALA A 312 -0.33 -6.48 9.89
CA ALA A 312 -0.39 -5.03 10.02
C ALA A 312 0.98 -4.36 9.75
N ALA A 313 2.07 -4.95 10.25
CA ALA A 313 3.42 -4.46 9.99
C ALA A 313 3.80 -4.60 8.51
N LEU A 314 3.53 -5.73 7.88
CA LEU A 314 3.75 -5.98 6.46
C LEU A 314 2.99 -4.96 5.61
N ALA A 315 1.69 -4.78 5.85
CA ALA A 315 0.86 -3.82 5.12
C ALA A 315 1.41 -2.39 5.25
N SER A 316 1.73 -1.95 6.47
CA SER A 316 2.24 -0.59 6.70
C SER A 316 3.61 -0.33 6.06
N GLN A 317 4.46 -1.34 5.95
CA GLN A 317 5.80 -1.21 5.38
C GLN A 317 5.81 -1.37 3.85
N THR A 318 4.84 -2.10 3.31
CA THR A 318 4.68 -2.32 1.85
C THR A 318 4.02 -1.12 1.18
N ALA A 319 2.99 -0.56 1.77
CA ALA A 319 2.22 0.57 1.24
C ALA A 319 2.93 1.92 1.42
N THR A 320 4.25 1.98 1.18
CA THR A 320 5.00 3.23 1.27
C THR A 320 5.11 3.93 -0.08
N PRO A 321 5.14 5.27 -0.12
CA PRO A 321 5.39 6.01 -1.37
C PRO A 321 6.68 5.55 -2.08
N ALA A 322 7.71 5.19 -1.31
CA ALA A 322 8.99 4.71 -1.84
C ALA A 322 8.87 3.36 -2.58
N THR A 323 7.91 2.51 -2.21
CA THR A 323 7.61 1.26 -2.90
C THR A 323 6.70 1.50 -4.09
N ILE A 324 5.63 2.28 -3.91
CA ILE A 324 4.59 2.52 -4.92
C ILE A 324 5.15 3.29 -6.14
N PHE A 325 5.98 4.31 -5.91
CA PHE A 325 6.55 5.14 -6.98
C PHE A 325 7.86 4.59 -7.57
N ASN A 326 8.40 3.50 -7.04
CA ASN A 326 9.59 2.87 -7.57
C ASN A 326 9.24 1.58 -8.34
N PRO A 327 9.23 1.57 -9.68
CA PRO A 327 8.87 0.41 -10.47
C PRO A 327 9.78 -0.79 -10.21
N PHE A 328 11.06 -0.57 -9.89
CA PHE A 328 12.02 -1.63 -9.57
C PHE A 328 11.74 -2.33 -8.23
N LYS A 329 10.94 -1.72 -7.36
CA LYS A 329 10.44 -2.35 -6.13
C LYS A 329 9.00 -2.84 -6.31
N LEU A 330 8.15 -2.03 -6.93
CA LEU A 330 6.73 -2.32 -7.12
C LEU A 330 6.50 -3.63 -7.90
N TYR A 331 7.10 -3.78 -9.08
CA TYR A 331 6.86 -4.95 -9.92
C TYR A 331 7.31 -6.28 -9.29
N PRO A 332 8.52 -6.39 -8.69
CA PRO A 332 8.91 -7.62 -8.00
C PRO A 332 7.99 -7.95 -6.81
N THR A 333 7.61 -6.94 -6.02
CA THR A 333 6.72 -7.13 -4.86
C THR A 333 5.33 -7.56 -5.29
N MET A 334 4.73 -6.88 -6.27
CA MET A 334 3.43 -7.25 -6.83
C MET A 334 3.48 -8.65 -7.46
N GLY A 335 4.51 -8.92 -8.26
CA GLY A 335 4.68 -10.22 -8.90
C GLY A 335 4.77 -11.35 -7.88
N ALA A 336 5.63 -11.21 -6.86
CA ALA A 336 5.76 -12.21 -5.80
C ALA A 336 4.43 -12.44 -5.05
N GLY A 337 3.68 -11.36 -4.80
CA GLY A 337 2.36 -11.46 -4.17
C GLY A 337 1.35 -12.18 -5.05
N LEU A 338 1.14 -11.69 -6.26
CA LEU A 338 0.11 -12.16 -7.17
C LEU A 338 0.36 -13.60 -7.66
N ASP A 339 1.62 -13.96 -7.95
CA ASP A 339 2.00 -15.31 -8.41
C ASP A 339 1.79 -16.41 -7.34
N THR A 340 1.63 -16.02 -6.08
CA THR A 340 1.53 -16.97 -4.95
C THR A 340 0.16 -16.97 -4.28
N LEU A 341 -0.71 -16.06 -4.70
CA LEU A 341 -2.06 -15.94 -4.19
C LEU A 341 -3.01 -16.79 -5.05
N VAL A 342 -3.68 -17.73 -4.42
CA VAL A 342 -4.78 -18.49 -5.04
C VAL A 342 -6.08 -17.77 -4.68
N VAL A 343 -6.85 -17.38 -5.69
CA VAL A 343 -8.08 -16.61 -5.50
C VAL A 343 -9.28 -17.26 -6.20
N ASP A 344 -10.46 -16.76 -5.89
CA ASP A 344 -11.67 -17.16 -6.62
C ASP A 344 -11.68 -16.61 -8.05
N LYS A 345 -12.47 -17.27 -8.92
CA LYS A 345 -12.56 -16.92 -10.34
C LYS A 345 -13.07 -15.50 -10.60
N ASP A 346 -13.90 -14.99 -9.70
CA ASP A 346 -14.52 -13.67 -9.83
C ASP A 346 -13.67 -12.56 -9.18
N MET A 347 -12.53 -12.92 -8.54
CA MET A 347 -11.61 -11.95 -7.96
C MET A 347 -11.02 -11.07 -9.02
N SER A 348 -11.30 -9.78 -8.93
CA SER A 348 -10.68 -8.75 -9.74
C SER A 348 -9.50 -8.12 -9.00
N LEU A 349 -8.60 -7.44 -9.72
CA LEU A 349 -7.56 -6.62 -9.08
C LEU A 349 -8.17 -5.49 -8.24
N TRP A 350 -9.37 -5.03 -8.59
CA TRP A 350 -10.09 -4.03 -7.81
C TRP A 350 -10.54 -4.61 -6.47
N SER A 351 -11.24 -5.75 -6.49
CA SER A 351 -11.65 -6.46 -5.27
C SER A 351 -10.45 -6.81 -4.38
N LEU A 352 -9.33 -7.23 -5.01
CA LEU A 352 -8.09 -7.49 -4.28
C LEU A 352 -7.52 -6.20 -3.63
N SER A 353 -7.63 -5.06 -4.31
CA SER A 353 -7.16 -3.77 -3.76
C SER A 353 -8.02 -3.27 -2.60
N GLU A 354 -9.30 -3.60 -2.55
CA GLU A 354 -10.20 -3.28 -1.44
C GLU A 354 -9.87 -4.09 -0.18
N MET A 355 -9.20 -5.22 -0.34
CA MET A 355 -8.77 -6.07 0.78
C MET A 355 -7.59 -5.46 1.57
N PHE A 356 -6.81 -4.55 0.96
CA PHE A 356 -5.61 -3.93 1.54
C PHE A 356 -5.80 -2.44 1.83
#